data_e3576eaa8fcb3b7d57264fe8aac2e39f
#
_entry.id   e3576eaa8fcb3b7d57264fe8aac2e39f
#
_cell.length_a   1.000
_cell.length_b   1.000
_cell.length_c   1.000
_cell.angle_alpha   90.00
_cell.angle_beta   90.00
_cell.angle_gamma   90.00
#
_symmetry.space_group_name_H-M   'P 1'
#
loop_
_entity.id
_entity.type
_entity.pdbx_description
1 polymer ?
#
loop_
_entity_poly.entity_id
_entity_poly.type
_entity_poly.pdbx_seq_one_letter_code
_entity_poly.pdbx_strand_id
1 'polypeptide(L)'
;MTGVNELYSIGNVARRTCLSVSAIRFYADEGVVTPTGLTDGGFRRYDVHAIARLELVRTLRDLGAGLDDIRRVLAAETTLHDLAVTHLRLVEDRLRQFRARRAALRTSTGPGAASSSSTRTAGRHSGLPRRPACSC
;
A
#
# COMPACT_ATOMS: atom_id res chain seq x y z
N MET A 1 17.83 0.93 22.71
CA MET A 1 17.61 0.77 22.18
C MET A 1 17.33 -0.10 21.47
N THR A 2 16.87 -0.55 21.28
CA THR A 2 16.79 -1.65 21.00
C THR A 2 15.70 -1.90 20.10
N GLY A 3 14.75 -1.24 19.87
CA GLY A 3 13.69 -1.56 19.03
C GLY A 3 14.04 -1.77 17.60
N VAL A 4 15.22 -1.42 17.22
CA VAL A 4 15.58 -1.54 15.87
C VAL A 4 15.76 -2.93 15.42
N ASN A 5 16.03 -3.83 16.31
CA ASN A 5 16.29 -5.20 15.92
C ASN A 5 15.10 -6.11 16.15
N GLU A 6 13.96 -5.55 16.42
CA GLU A 6 12.80 -6.37 16.64
C GLU A 6 12.35 -7.02 15.34
N LEU A 7 12.09 -8.29 15.38
CA LEU A 7 11.66 -9.04 14.23
C LEU A 7 10.19 -9.47 14.37
N TYR A 8 9.47 -9.34 13.30
CA TYR A 8 8.04 -9.62 13.28
C TYR A 8 7.73 -10.82 12.40
N SER A 9 6.71 -11.58 12.78
CA SER A 9 6.27 -12.71 11.98
C SER A 9 5.51 -12.20 10.74
N ILE A 10 5.40 -13.05 9.75
CA ILE A 10 4.70 -12.66 8.52
C ILE A 10 3.25 -12.28 8.80
N GLY A 11 2.61 -12.91 9.77
CA GLY A 11 1.24 -12.55 10.14
C GLY A 11 1.15 -11.14 10.72
N ASN A 12 2.11 -10.76 11.57
CA ASN A 12 2.15 -9.41 12.11
C ASN A 12 2.42 -8.39 11.02
N VAL A 13 3.31 -8.72 10.09
CA VAL A 13 3.62 -7.84 8.97
C VAL A 13 2.39 -7.65 8.09
N ALA A 14 1.65 -8.72 7.84
CA ALA A 14 0.43 -8.64 7.04
C ALA A 14 -0.57 -7.67 7.66
N ARG A 15 -0.73 -7.75 8.97
CA ARG A 15 -1.64 -6.82 9.66
C ARG A 15 -1.17 -5.39 9.59
N ARG A 16 0.13 -5.16 9.73
CA ARG A 16 0.67 -3.81 9.71
C ARG A 16 0.63 -3.17 8.34
N THR A 17 0.89 -3.96 7.31
CA THR A 17 0.99 -3.42 5.96
C THR A 17 -0.29 -3.52 5.15
N CYS A 18 -1.28 -4.21 5.69
CA CYS A 18 -2.52 -4.49 4.96
C CYS A 18 -2.29 -5.27 3.68
N LEU A 19 -1.22 -6.04 3.64
CA LEU A 19 -0.97 -6.95 2.55
C LEU A 19 -1.34 -8.37 3.00
N SER A 20 -1.72 -9.20 2.07
CA SER A 20 -1.97 -10.59 2.42
C SER A 20 -0.65 -11.32 2.64
N VAL A 21 -0.70 -12.39 3.39
CA VAL A 21 0.48 -13.22 3.60
C VAL A 21 1.00 -13.74 2.26
N SER A 22 0.11 -14.07 1.35
CA SER A 22 0.50 -14.53 0.02
C SER A 22 1.25 -13.46 -0.76
N ALA A 23 0.80 -12.22 -0.67
CA ALA A 23 1.48 -11.12 -1.34
C ALA A 23 2.88 -10.90 -0.77
N ILE A 24 3.00 -10.97 0.55
CA ILE A 24 4.32 -10.80 1.19
C ILE A 24 5.27 -11.91 0.76
N ARG A 25 4.78 -13.15 0.71
CA ARG A 25 5.58 -14.27 0.23
C ARG A 25 5.99 -14.07 -1.22
N PHE A 26 5.07 -13.60 -2.04
CA PHE A 26 5.35 -13.31 -3.43
C PHE A 26 6.50 -12.31 -3.57
N TYR A 27 6.45 -11.21 -2.84
CA TYR A 27 7.50 -10.20 -2.91
C TYR A 27 8.84 -10.73 -2.39
N ALA A 28 8.80 -11.62 -1.42
CA ALA A 28 10.02 -12.26 -0.94
C ALA A 28 10.59 -13.19 -1.98
N ASP A 29 9.75 -14.00 -2.60
CA ASP A 29 10.19 -14.95 -3.62
C ASP A 29 10.70 -14.25 -4.87
N GLU A 30 10.12 -13.09 -5.20
CA GLU A 30 10.59 -12.30 -6.33
C GLU A 30 11.81 -11.44 -5.99
N GLY A 31 12.26 -11.49 -4.75
CA GLY A 31 13.43 -10.71 -4.35
C GLY A 31 13.17 -9.22 -4.22
N VAL A 32 11.90 -8.82 -4.16
CA VAL A 32 11.57 -7.42 -4.03
C VAL A 32 11.79 -6.94 -2.60
N VAL A 33 11.28 -7.69 -1.63
CA VAL A 33 11.53 -7.40 -0.23
C VAL A 33 11.83 -8.74 0.45
N THR A 34 13.08 -8.96 0.77
CA THR A 34 13.49 -10.22 1.36
C THR A 34 13.28 -10.22 2.87
N PRO A 35 13.03 -11.38 3.45
CA PRO A 35 12.94 -11.46 4.90
C PRO A 35 14.28 -11.09 5.53
N THR A 36 14.20 -10.53 6.73
CA THR A 36 15.41 -10.18 7.45
C THR A 36 16.08 -11.42 8.03
N GLY A 37 15.31 -12.43 8.35
CA GLY A 37 15.86 -13.66 8.89
C GLY A 37 14.82 -14.77 8.95
N LEU A 38 15.23 -15.88 9.51
CA LEU A 38 14.35 -17.03 9.68
C LEU A 38 14.44 -17.51 11.12
N THR A 39 13.36 -18.08 11.61
CA THR A 39 13.41 -18.72 12.92
C THR A 39 14.03 -20.11 12.76
N ASP A 40 14.26 -20.78 13.87
CA ASP A 40 14.75 -22.15 13.86
C ASP A 40 13.83 -23.08 13.08
N GLY A 41 12.56 -22.82 13.08
CA GLY A 41 11.63 -23.61 12.31
C GLY A 41 11.49 -23.21 10.85
N GLY A 42 12.30 -22.27 10.39
CA GLY A 42 12.26 -21.85 9.00
C GLY A 42 11.21 -20.79 8.67
N PHE A 43 10.57 -20.20 9.68
CA PHE A 43 9.57 -19.18 9.43
C PHE A 43 10.23 -17.82 9.19
N ARG A 44 9.72 -17.10 8.22
CA ARG A 44 10.29 -15.82 7.82
C ARG A 44 10.04 -14.74 8.87
N ARG A 45 11.04 -13.92 9.10
CA ARG A 45 10.97 -12.79 10.04
C ARG A 45 11.35 -11.51 9.32
N TYR A 46 10.72 -10.43 9.72
CA TYR A 46 10.89 -9.14 9.05
C TYR A 46 11.16 -8.07 10.10
N ASP A 47 12.10 -7.17 9.81
CA ASP A 47 12.36 -6.05 10.71
C ASP A 47 11.59 -4.81 10.26
N VAL A 48 11.75 -3.73 10.98
CA VAL A 48 11.04 -2.48 10.68
C VAL A 48 11.37 -1.97 9.29
N HIS A 49 12.61 -2.13 8.86
CA HIS A 49 13.04 -1.69 7.54
C HIS A 49 12.29 -2.47 6.45
N ALA A 50 12.19 -3.78 6.63
CA ALA A 50 11.45 -4.60 5.67
C ALA A 50 9.97 -4.23 5.65
N ILE A 51 9.39 -3.92 6.82
CA ILE A 51 8.01 -3.49 6.89
C ILE A 51 7.82 -2.17 6.13
N ALA A 52 8.72 -1.22 6.31
CA ALA A 52 8.63 0.06 5.59
C ALA A 52 8.72 -0.15 4.08
N ARG A 53 9.57 -1.08 3.63
CA ARG A 53 9.68 -1.40 2.21
C ARG A 53 8.37 -2.02 1.69
N LEU A 54 7.76 -2.88 2.46
CA LEU A 54 6.48 -3.49 2.07
C LEU A 54 5.35 -2.46 2.01
N GLU A 55 5.34 -1.51 2.93
CA GLU A 55 4.36 -0.44 2.88
C GLU A 55 4.52 0.42 1.63
N LEU A 56 5.76 0.70 1.25
CA LEU A 56 6.03 1.44 0.04
C LEU A 56 5.61 0.62 -1.20
N VAL A 57 5.90 -0.68 -1.19
CA VAL A 57 5.46 -1.56 -2.27
C VAL A 57 3.94 -1.51 -2.44
N ARG A 58 3.23 -1.57 -1.33
CA ARG A 58 1.78 -1.50 -1.39
C ARG A 58 1.30 -0.22 -2.04
N THR A 59 1.87 0.91 -1.63
CA THR A 59 1.49 2.21 -2.20
C THR A 59 1.81 2.27 -3.69
N LEU A 60 2.99 1.79 -4.08
CA LEU A 60 3.36 1.78 -5.50
C LEU A 60 2.43 0.89 -6.31
N ARG A 61 2.04 -0.26 -5.77
CA ARG A 61 1.09 -1.12 -6.45
C ARG A 61 -0.28 -0.46 -6.59
N ASP A 62 -0.72 0.23 -5.56
CA ASP A 62 -1.98 0.96 -5.62
C ASP A 62 -1.92 2.07 -6.67
N LEU A 63 -0.74 2.60 -6.96
CA LEU A 63 -0.56 3.60 -8.00
C LEU A 63 -0.39 2.99 -9.38
N GLY A 64 -0.37 1.67 -9.47
CA GLY A 64 -0.24 1.01 -10.76
C GLY A 64 1.16 0.67 -11.19
N ALA A 65 2.13 0.81 -10.33
CA ALA A 65 3.51 0.52 -10.69
C ALA A 65 3.73 -0.98 -10.89
N GLY A 66 4.52 -1.31 -11.88
CA GLY A 66 4.90 -2.69 -12.11
C GLY A 66 6.06 -3.12 -11.23
N LEU A 67 6.37 -4.39 -11.24
CA LEU A 67 7.42 -4.92 -10.39
C LEU A 67 8.78 -4.30 -10.67
N ASP A 68 9.11 -4.05 -11.90
CA ASP A 68 10.40 -3.47 -12.23
C ASP A 68 10.53 -2.03 -11.73
N ASP A 69 9.45 -1.27 -11.80
CA ASP A 69 9.46 0.08 -11.27
C ASP A 69 9.61 0.06 -9.75
N ILE A 70 8.94 -0.88 -9.10
CA ILE A 70 9.05 -1.04 -7.66
C ILE A 70 10.49 -1.38 -7.28
N ARG A 71 11.11 -2.29 -8.01
CA ARG A 71 12.51 -2.65 -7.75
C ARG A 71 13.42 -1.44 -7.88
N ARG A 72 13.18 -0.61 -8.89
CA ARG A 72 14.00 0.60 -9.07
C ARG A 72 13.84 1.58 -7.93
N VAL A 73 12.62 1.80 -7.49
CA VAL A 73 12.38 2.72 -6.38
C VAL A 73 13.03 2.18 -5.11
N LEU A 74 12.86 0.91 -4.82
CA LEU A 74 13.44 0.33 -3.62
C LEU A 74 14.96 0.32 -3.65
N ALA A 75 15.55 0.15 -4.82
CA ALA A 75 17.00 0.17 -4.94
C ALA A 75 17.58 1.55 -4.67
N ALA A 76 16.81 2.60 -4.98
CA ALA A 76 17.28 3.96 -4.74
C ALA A 76 17.12 4.38 -3.28
N GLU A 77 16.21 3.73 -2.54
CA GLU A 77 15.92 4.14 -1.17
C GLU A 77 16.62 3.18 -0.21
N THR A 78 17.72 3.60 0.32
CA THR A 78 18.57 2.71 1.10
C THR A 78 18.38 2.85 2.60
N THR A 79 17.82 3.91 3.09
CA THR A 79 17.62 4.09 4.52
C THR A 79 16.13 4.12 4.86
N LEU A 80 15.82 3.88 6.11
CA LEU A 80 14.45 3.96 6.57
C LEU A 80 13.88 5.37 6.38
N HIS A 81 14.73 6.38 6.57
CA HIS A 81 14.31 7.76 6.35
C HIS A 81 13.94 8.00 4.89
N ASP A 82 14.78 7.53 3.96
CA ASP A 82 14.51 7.71 2.53
C ASP A 82 13.21 7.01 2.13
N LEU A 83 12.98 5.81 2.63
CA LEU A 83 11.74 5.10 2.38
C LEU A 83 10.53 5.89 2.88
N ALA A 84 10.65 6.45 4.07
CA ALA A 84 9.54 7.22 4.64
C ALA A 84 9.26 8.49 3.84
N VAL A 85 10.31 9.19 3.42
CA VAL A 85 10.15 10.42 2.65
C VAL A 85 9.52 10.13 1.29
N THR A 86 10.00 9.11 0.61
CA THR A 86 9.46 8.73 -0.68
C THR A 86 8.00 8.30 -0.55
N HIS A 87 7.70 7.51 0.46
CA HIS A 87 6.35 7.04 0.68
C HIS A 87 5.41 8.22 0.95
N LEU A 88 5.82 9.13 1.81
CA LEU A 88 5.00 10.31 2.13
C LEU A 88 4.75 11.15 0.87
N ARG A 89 5.77 11.34 0.06
CA ARG A 89 5.62 12.11 -1.17
C ARG A 89 4.60 11.48 -2.11
N LEU A 90 4.64 10.17 -2.25
CA LEU A 90 3.69 9.45 -3.10
C LEU A 90 2.26 9.56 -2.59
N VAL A 91 2.09 9.46 -1.28
CA VAL A 91 0.76 9.59 -0.68
C VAL A 91 0.22 10.99 -0.88
N GLU A 92 1.06 12.00 -0.70
CA GLU A 92 0.65 13.39 -0.90
C GLU A 92 0.28 13.65 -2.36
N ASP A 93 1.05 13.13 -3.30
CA ASP A 93 0.73 13.28 -4.72
C ASP A 93 -0.60 12.64 -5.05
N ARG A 94 -0.84 11.45 -4.50
CA ARG A 94 -2.10 10.77 -4.73
C ARG A 94 -3.27 11.56 -4.15
N LEU A 95 -3.08 12.14 -2.98
CA LEU A 95 -4.10 12.94 -2.35
C LEU A 95 -4.41 14.18 -3.20
N ARG A 96 -3.38 14.83 -3.72
CA ARG A 96 -3.59 15.98 -4.62
C ARG A 96 -4.37 15.58 -5.87
N GLN A 97 -4.08 14.42 -6.43
CA GLN A 97 -4.78 13.92 -7.60
C GLN A 97 -6.26 13.69 -7.30
N PHE A 98 -6.55 13.11 -6.15
CA PHE A 98 -7.93 12.89 -5.76
C PHE A 98 -8.67 14.20 -5.54
N ARG A 99 -8.04 15.18 -4.93
CA ARG A 99 -8.65 16.49 -4.72
C ARG A 99 -8.93 17.19 -6.04
N ALA A 100 -8.00 17.11 -6.96
CA ALA A 100 -8.19 17.71 -8.28
C ALA A 100 -9.33 17.03 -9.04
N ARG A 101 -9.38 15.71 -8.96
CA ARG A 101 -10.44 14.96 -9.62
C ARG A 101 -11.79 15.29 -8.99
N ARG A 102 -11.83 15.42 -7.67
CA ARG A 102 -13.06 15.77 -6.99
C ARG A 102 -13.54 17.16 -7.39
N ALA A 103 -12.62 18.12 -7.48
CA ALA A 103 -12.96 19.45 -7.92
C ALA A 103 -13.49 19.46 -9.35
N ALA A 104 -12.88 18.71 -10.24
CA ALA A 104 -13.32 18.62 -11.61
C ALA A 104 -14.73 18.01 -11.69
N LEU A 105 -14.98 17.00 -10.89
CA LEU A 105 -16.30 16.39 -10.87
C LEU A 105 -17.36 17.35 -10.33
N ARG A 106 -17.02 18.12 -9.33
CA ARG A 106 -17.96 19.10 -8.81
C ARG A 106 -18.27 20.15 -9.84
N THR A 107 -17.28 20.57 -10.61
CA THR A 107 -17.51 21.57 -11.61
C THR A 107 -18.40 21.04 -12.72
N SER A 108 -18.19 19.81 -13.11
CA SER A 108 -18.97 19.29 -14.19
C SER A 108 -20.39 18.94 -13.74
N THR A 109 -20.67 18.86 -12.47
CA THR A 109 -22.01 18.61 -12.06
C THR A 109 -22.63 19.91 -11.58
N GLY A 110 -22.42 20.96 -12.22
CA GLY A 110 -22.96 22.23 -11.80
C GLY A 110 -24.46 22.23 -11.80
N PRO A 111 -25.01 23.36 -11.48
CA PRO A 111 -26.41 23.42 -11.20
C PRO A 111 -27.30 22.82 -12.23
N GLY A 112 -27.00 22.65 -13.31
CA GLY A 112 -27.89 22.11 -14.19
C GLY A 112 -27.94 20.66 -14.27
N ALA A 113 -27.03 20.03 -13.76
CA ALA A 113 -26.97 18.66 -14.03
C ALA A 113 -27.67 17.83 -13.12
N ALA A 114 -28.24 18.38 -12.21
CA ALA A 114 -28.70 17.54 -11.28
C ALA A 114 -29.79 16.79 -11.53
N SER A 115 -30.40 16.98 -12.43
CA SER A 115 -31.57 16.39 -12.45
C SER A 115 -31.65 15.08 -12.52
N SER A 116 -31.08 14.50 -12.95
CA SER A 116 -31.38 13.26 -13.24
C SER A 116 -31.32 12.31 -12.41
N SER A 117 -31.14 12.24 -11.79
CA SER A 117 -30.98 11.30 -11.12
C SER A 117 -31.46 10.32 -10.82
N SER A 118 -31.92 10.09 -10.43
CA SER A 118 -32.43 9.12 -10.11
C SER A 118 -32.14 7.93 -10.17
N THR A 119 -32.10 7.50 -10.53
CA THR A 119 -31.95 6.27 -10.77
C THR A 119 -31.17 5.55 -10.08
N ARG A 120 -30.98 5.43 -9.35
CA ARG A 120 -30.21 4.75 -8.83
C ARG A 120 -30.35 3.67 -8.66
N THR A 121 -30.37 3.03 -8.87
CA THR A 121 -30.34 1.93 -8.88
C THR A 121 -29.59 1.45 -8.00
N ALA A 122 -29.89 1.35 -7.23
CA ALA A 122 -29.34 0.80 -6.38
C ALA A 122 -28.60 -0.17 -6.53
N GLY A 123 -27.88 -0.22 -6.66
CA GLY A 123 -27.19 -1.17 -6.91
C GLY A 123 -26.73 -2.00 -6.16
N ARG A 124 -26.62 -2.94 -6.45
CA ARG A 124 -26.15 -3.85 -5.92
C ARG A 124 -24.79 -3.76 -5.87
N HIS A 125 -24.19 -3.46 -5.03
CA HIS A 125 -22.86 -3.46 -4.96
C HIS A 125 -22.43 -4.68 -4.67
N SER A 126 -22.62 -5.51 -5.29
CA SER A 126 -22.19 -6.66 -5.00
C SER A 126 -20.89 -6.77 -5.19
N GLY A 127 -20.27 -7.12 -4.49
CA GLY A 127 -19.17 -7.50 -4.94
C GLY A 127 -17.92 -7.02 -4.60
N LEU A 128 -17.68 -5.97 -4.23
CA LEU A 128 -16.40 -5.64 -3.91
C LEU A 128 -16.10 -6.14 -2.57
N PRO A 129 -15.16 -6.95 -2.41
CA PRO A 129 -14.80 -7.43 -1.11
C PRO A 129 -14.34 -6.24 -0.33
N ARG A 130 -14.92 -6.03 0.75
CA ARG A 130 -14.49 -4.98 1.55
C ARG A 130 -13.12 -5.28 1.97
N ARG A 131 -12.24 -4.44 1.74
CA ARG A 131 -10.94 -4.59 2.27
C ARG A 131 -11.10 -4.55 3.75
N PRO A 132 -10.48 -5.42 4.46
CA PRO A 132 -10.55 -5.36 5.88
C PRO A 132 -9.98 -4.03 6.29
N ALA A 133 -10.65 -3.41 7.12
CA ALA A 133 -10.21 -2.16 7.58
C ALA A 133 -8.94 -2.40 8.29
N CYS A 134 -7.93 -1.83 7.83
CA CYS A 134 -6.73 -1.91 8.55
C CYS A 134 -6.86 -0.86 9.54
N SER A 135 -7.14 -1.24 10.67
CA SER A 135 -7.17 -0.22 11.63
C SER A 135 -5.77 -0.05 12.05
N CYS A 136 -5.15 0.91 11.66
CA CYS A 136 -3.87 1.25 12.20
C CYS A 136 -4.04 2.18 13.32
#